data_cab91985dcf4a9ddfb3faf469ea2f631
#
_entry.id   cab91985dcf4a9ddfb3faf469ea2f631
#
_cell.length_a   1.000
_cell.length_b   1.000
_cell.length_c   1.000
_cell.angle_alpha   90.00
_cell.angle_beta   90.00
_cell.angle_gamma   90.00
#
_symmetry.space_group_name_H-M   'P 1'
#
loop_
_entity.id
_entity.type
_entity.pdbx_description
1 polymer ?
#
loop_
_entity_poly.entity_id
_entity_poly.type
_entity_poly.pdbx_seq_one_letter_code
_entity_poly.pdbx_strand_id
1 'polypeptide(L)'
;MTVTYEEALQEYEPVFGLETHVELGTTTKMFCGCLTAFGAEPNTHTCPVCLGLPGSLPVVNRRAIEFAIKIGLALNCSIASWCRFARKNYFYPDMPKDYQISQYDLSLIHI
;
A
#
# COMPACT_ATOMS: atom_id res chain seq x y z
N MET A 1 -16.94 -8.99 36.59
CA MET A 1 -17.97 -9.74 35.82
C MET A 1 -17.53 -9.74 34.37
N THR A 2 -17.42 -10.91 33.76
CA THR A 2 -17.13 -11.05 32.32
C THR A 2 -18.46 -10.94 31.58
N VAL A 3 -18.60 -9.92 30.76
CA VAL A 3 -19.75 -9.74 29.86
C VAL A 3 -19.62 -10.74 28.71
N THR A 4 -20.70 -11.44 28.36
CA THR A 4 -20.70 -12.31 27.20
C THR A 4 -20.80 -11.50 25.91
N TYR A 5 -20.50 -12.13 24.75
CA TYR A 5 -20.60 -11.49 23.46
C TYR A 5 -22.04 -11.04 23.14
N GLU A 6 -23.01 -11.86 23.45
CA GLU A 6 -24.43 -11.58 23.25
C GLU A 6 -24.91 -10.39 24.10
N GLU A 7 -24.47 -10.30 25.34
CA GLU A 7 -24.74 -9.15 26.21
C GLU A 7 -24.11 -7.88 25.70
N ALA A 8 -22.85 -7.96 25.20
CA ALA A 8 -22.15 -6.81 24.65
C ALA A 8 -22.84 -6.26 23.38
N LEU A 9 -23.39 -7.11 22.52
CA LEU A 9 -24.10 -6.68 21.30
C LEU A 9 -25.41 -5.92 21.59
N GLN A 10 -25.93 -5.98 22.82
CA GLN A 10 -27.13 -5.21 23.21
C GLN A 10 -26.81 -3.73 23.51
N GLU A 11 -25.55 -3.44 23.89
CA GLU A 11 -25.11 -2.09 24.26
C GLU A 11 -24.14 -1.48 23.26
N TYR A 12 -23.41 -2.29 22.48
CA TYR A 12 -22.30 -1.83 21.62
C TYR A 12 -22.48 -2.34 20.18
N GLU A 13 -22.18 -1.46 19.24
CA GLU A 13 -22.02 -1.81 17.82
C GLU A 13 -20.56 -2.21 17.56
N PRO A 14 -20.28 -3.44 17.09
CA PRO A 14 -18.93 -3.84 16.75
C PRO A 14 -18.47 -3.16 15.45
N VAL A 15 -17.34 -2.45 15.50
CA VAL A 15 -16.72 -1.83 14.34
C VAL A 15 -15.37 -2.48 14.10
N PHE A 16 -15.14 -2.95 12.86
CA PHE A 16 -13.92 -3.63 12.47
C PHE A 16 -13.17 -2.82 11.40
N GLY A 17 -11.85 -2.65 11.57
CA GLY A 17 -10.94 -2.18 10.54
C GLY A 17 -9.99 -3.30 10.16
N LEU A 18 -9.83 -3.56 8.87
CA LEU A 18 -8.91 -4.57 8.35
C LEU A 18 -7.90 -3.92 7.41
N GLU A 19 -6.61 -4.22 7.61
CA GLU A 19 -5.54 -3.87 6.70
C GLU A 19 -4.90 -5.14 6.15
N THR A 20 -4.80 -5.25 4.83
CA THR A 20 -4.21 -6.40 4.17
C THR A 20 -3.04 -5.96 3.31
N HIS A 21 -1.85 -6.51 3.58
CA HIS A 21 -0.66 -6.30 2.78
C HIS A 21 -0.52 -7.41 1.75
N VAL A 22 -0.30 -7.04 0.49
CA VAL A 22 -0.13 -7.98 -0.61
C VAL A 22 1.17 -7.68 -1.34
N GLU A 23 2.06 -8.67 -1.42
CA GLU A 23 3.24 -8.63 -2.27
C GLU A 23 2.88 -9.06 -3.69
N LEU A 24 2.98 -8.14 -4.63
CA LEU A 24 2.68 -8.42 -6.03
C LEU A 24 3.90 -9.03 -6.75
N GLY A 25 3.66 -10.02 -7.62
CA GLY A 25 4.69 -10.67 -8.42
C GLY A 25 5.23 -9.78 -9.56
N THR A 26 5.67 -8.57 -9.25
CA THR A 26 6.32 -7.65 -10.19
C THR A 26 7.83 -7.83 -10.17
N THR A 27 8.50 -7.57 -11.29
CA THR A 27 9.96 -7.64 -11.40
C THR A 27 10.64 -6.46 -10.71
N THR A 28 9.96 -5.32 -10.64
CA THR A 28 10.45 -4.09 -10.03
C THR A 28 9.52 -3.60 -8.94
N LYS A 29 10.04 -2.75 -8.06
CA LYS A 29 9.28 -2.10 -6.98
C LYS A 29 8.12 -1.27 -7.52
N MET A 30 7.17 -0.94 -6.64
CA MET A 30 5.97 -0.18 -6.98
C MET A 30 6.25 1.21 -7.55
N PHE A 31 7.29 1.89 -7.08
CA PHE A 31 7.54 3.30 -7.38
C PHE A 31 8.93 3.60 -7.95
N CYS A 32 9.70 2.59 -8.31
CA CYS A 32 10.99 2.74 -8.98
C CYS A 32 11.38 1.49 -9.77
N GLY A 33 12.48 1.57 -10.51
CA GLY A 33 12.99 0.47 -11.34
C GLY A 33 13.87 -0.55 -10.61
N CYS A 34 14.04 -0.46 -9.28
CA CYS A 34 14.82 -1.44 -8.53
C CYS A 34 14.14 -2.81 -8.52
N LEU A 35 14.95 -3.85 -8.59
CA LEU A 35 14.48 -5.24 -8.58
C LEU A 35 13.83 -5.60 -7.23
N THR A 36 12.92 -6.58 -7.26
CA THR A 36 12.26 -7.17 -6.09
C THR A 36 12.76 -8.58 -5.78
N ALA A 37 13.87 -9.01 -6.38
CA ALA A 37 14.42 -10.34 -6.18
C ALA A 37 14.74 -10.61 -4.70
N PHE A 38 14.28 -11.76 -4.21
CA PHE A 38 14.54 -12.20 -2.85
C PHE A 38 16.00 -12.67 -2.68
N GLY A 39 16.56 -12.46 -1.48
CA GLY A 39 17.89 -12.97 -1.12
C GLY A 39 19.07 -12.19 -1.69
N ALA A 40 18.84 -10.98 -2.22
CA ALA A 40 19.95 -10.11 -2.62
C ALA A 40 20.71 -9.56 -1.40
N GLU A 41 21.98 -9.19 -1.61
CA GLU A 41 22.77 -8.55 -0.57
C GLU A 41 22.12 -7.25 -0.07
N PRO A 42 22.26 -6.91 1.21
CA PRO A 42 21.69 -5.70 1.78
C PRO A 42 22.05 -4.44 0.99
N ASN A 43 21.09 -3.55 0.81
CA ASN A 43 21.26 -2.24 0.15
C ASN A 43 21.69 -2.27 -1.32
N THR A 44 21.59 -3.41 -2.01
CA THR A 44 21.90 -3.52 -3.44
C THR A 44 20.75 -3.11 -4.35
N HIS A 45 19.50 -3.28 -3.88
CA HIS A 45 18.29 -2.92 -4.61
C HIS A 45 17.75 -1.54 -4.16
N THR A 46 18.61 -0.52 -4.21
CA THR A 46 18.26 0.86 -3.84
C THR A 46 18.65 1.83 -4.95
N CYS A 47 17.94 2.95 -5.01
CA CYS A 47 18.19 4.04 -5.95
C CYS A 47 17.85 5.39 -5.28
N PRO A 48 18.12 6.52 -5.92
CA PRO A 48 17.78 7.83 -5.38
C PRO A 48 16.32 7.97 -4.93
N VAL A 49 15.37 7.33 -5.63
CA VAL A 49 13.95 7.33 -5.24
C VAL A 49 13.73 6.56 -3.93
N CYS A 50 14.36 5.40 -3.75
CA CYS A 50 14.28 4.63 -2.50
C CYS A 50 14.81 5.41 -1.31
N LEU A 51 15.88 6.20 -1.54
CA LEU A 51 16.55 7.00 -0.51
C LEU A 51 15.90 8.38 -0.30
N GLY A 52 14.95 8.77 -1.14
CA GLY A 52 14.30 10.08 -1.07
C GLY A 52 15.24 11.25 -1.33
N LEU A 53 16.25 11.07 -2.19
CA LEU A 53 17.22 12.13 -2.50
C LEU A 53 16.53 13.33 -3.16
N PRO A 54 17.02 14.55 -2.92
CA PRO A 54 16.46 15.76 -3.52
C PRO A 54 16.36 15.66 -5.05
N GLY A 55 15.22 16.05 -5.60
CA GLY A 55 14.94 16.00 -7.03
C GLY A 55 14.48 14.62 -7.57
N SER A 56 14.54 13.55 -6.77
CA SER A 56 14.06 12.23 -7.16
C SER A 56 12.56 12.13 -6.98
N LEU A 57 11.83 11.73 -8.03
CA LEU A 57 10.39 11.52 -7.98
C LEU A 57 10.03 10.07 -8.26
N PRO A 58 9.10 9.50 -7.49
CA PRO A 58 8.60 8.16 -7.73
C PRO A 58 7.79 8.09 -9.03
N VAL A 59 7.91 6.97 -9.74
CA VAL A 59 7.11 6.65 -10.93
C VAL A 59 6.43 5.31 -10.69
N VAL A 60 5.11 5.27 -10.86
CA VAL A 60 4.34 4.06 -10.60
C VAL A 60 4.64 2.93 -11.60
N ASN A 61 4.75 1.72 -11.09
CA ASN A 61 4.87 0.52 -11.89
C ASN A 61 3.52 0.15 -12.51
N ARG A 62 3.41 0.26 -13.84
CA ARG A 62 2.18 -0.07 -14.57
C ARG A 62 1.70 -1.51 -14.28
N ARG A 63 2.62 -2.48 -14.18
CA ARG A 63 2.25 -3.87 -13.92
C ARG A 63 1.62 -4.06 -12.56
N ALA A 64 2.05 -3.30 -11.55
CA ALA A 64 1.44 -3.32 -10.23
C ALA A 64 -0.01 -2.81 -10.27
N ILE A 65 -0.29 -1.76 -11.04
CA ILE A 65 -1.66 -1.26 -11.24
C ILE A 65 -2.52 -2.31 -11.95
N GLU A 66 -2.01 -2.97 -12.99
CA GLU A 66 -2.72 -4.07 -13.67
C GLU A 66 -3.08 -5.21 -12.70
N PHE A 67 -2.17 -5.56 -11.80
CA PHE A 67 -2.42 -6.58 -10.77
C PHE A 67 -3.43 -6.12 -9.73
N ALA A 68 -3.34 -4.87 -9.27
CA ALA A 68 -4.31 -4.29 -8.34
C ALA A 68 -5.73 -4.30 -8.93
N ILE A 69 -5.89 -3.91 -10.19
CA ILE A 69 -7.18 -3.99 -10.89
C ILE A 69 -7.71 -5.44 -10.95
N LYS A 70 -6.84 -6.40 -11.27
CA LYS A 70 -7.25 -7.82 -11.28
C LYS A 70 -7.72 -8.31 -9.91
N ILE A 71 -7.04 -7.92 -8.83
CA ILE A 71 -7.45 -8.23 -7.46
C ILE A 71 -8.81 -7.61 -7.17
N GLY A 72 -8.99 -6.32 -7.47
CA GLY A 72 -10.26 -5.64 -7.27
C GLY A 72 -11.42 -6.32 -8.01
N LEU A 73 -11.22 -6.68 -9.27
CA LEU A 73 -12.23 -7.41 -10.05
C LEU A 73 -12.53 -8.80 -9.48
N ALA A 74 -11.50 -9.54 -9.04
CA ALA A 74 -11.67 -10.86 -8.43
C ALA A 74 -12.46 -10.79 -7.09
N LEU A 75 -12.36 -9.69 -6.38
CA LEU A 75 -13.10 -9.42 -5.13
C LEU A 75 -14.45 -8.71 -5.37
N ASN A 76 -14.87 -8.58 -6.63
CA ASN A 76 -16.11 -7.90 -7.02
C ASN A 76 -16.17 -6.43 -6.57
N CYS A 77 -15.03 -5.75 -6.54
CA CYS A 77 -14.93 -4.33 -6.18
C CYS A 77 -15.21 -3.42 -7.37
N SER A 78 -15.60 -2.19 -7.09
CA SER A 78 -15.67 -1.11 -8.10
C SER A 78 -14.28 -0.55 -8.36
N ILE A 79 -13.90 -0.44 -9.65
CA ILE A 79 -12.64 0.16 -10.07
C ILE A 79 -12.89 1.61 -10.51
N ALA A 80 -12.18 2.55 -9.89
CA ALA A 80 -12.29 3.96 -10.23
C ALA A 80 -11.73 4.23 -11.64
N SER A 81 -12.42 5.08 -12.41
CA SER A 81 -11.94 5.54 -13.71
C SER A 81 -10.76 6.50 -13.62
N TRP A 82 -10.59 7.13 -12.48
CA TRP A 82 -9.51 8.04 -12.15
C TRP A 82 -9.13 7.93 -10.67
N CYS A 83 -7.83 7.95 -10.38
CA CYS A 83 -7.31 7.92 -9.02
C CYS A 83 -6.04 8.75 -8.94
N ARG A 84 -5.60 9.07 -7.72
CA ARG A 84 -4.31 9.73 -7.49
C ARG A 84 -3.59 9.18 -6.29
N PHE A 85 -2.26 9.33 -6.31
CA PHE A 85 -1.41 9.07 -5.16
C PHE A 85 -1.23 10.33 -4.33
N ALA A 86 -1.20 10.17 -3.03
CA ALA A 86 -0.91 11.19 -2.03
C ALA A 86 0.33 10.78 -1.23
N ARG A 87 0.87 11.69 -0.43
CA ARG A 87 1.96 11.41 0.50
C ARG A 87 1.44 11.43 1.93
N LYS A 88 1.75 10.37 2.67
CA LYS A 88 1.62 10.32 4.12
C LYS A 88 3.02 10.59 4.70
N ASN A 89 3.26 11.80 5.16
CA ASN A 89 4.56 12.20 5.71
C ASN A 89 4.66 11.76 7.18
N TYR A 90 5.70 11.02 7.51
CA TYR A 90 6.02 10.62 8.88
C TYR A 90 7.47 10.13 8.96
N PHE A 91 8.05 10.19 10.16
CA PHE A 91 9.39 9.71 10.43
C PHE A 91 9.35 8.30 11.00
N TYR A 92 10.15 7.41 10.41
CA TYR A 92 10.33 6.06 10.90
C TYR A 92 11.78 5.60 10.67
N PRO A 93 12.42 4.86 11.59
CA PRO A 93 13.86 4.56 11.51
C PRO A 93 14.33 3.87 10.23
N ASP A 94 13.49 3.08 9.59
CA ASP A 94 13.79 2.36 8.35
C ASP A 94 13.16 2.98 7.09
N MET A 95 12.69 4.23 7.20
CA MET A 95 12.08 4.95 6.07
C MET A 95 12.89 6.21 5.71
N PRO A 96 13.95 6.08 4.90
CA PRO A 96 14.90 7.18 4.63
C PRO A 96 14.28 8.37 3.87
N LYS A 97 13.16 8.19 3.21
CA LYS A 97 12.47 9.25 2.46
C LYS A 97 11.43 10.04 3.27
N ASP A 98 11.18 9.66 4.54
CA ASP A 98 10.27 10.31 5.47
C ASP A 98 8.81 10.46 5.00
N TYR A 99 8.41 9.69 3.99
CA TYR A 99 7.02 9.61 3.53
C TYR A 99 6.68 8.24 2.94
N GLN A 100 5.41 7.89 3.02
CA GLN A 100 4.81 6.76 2.32
C GLN A 100 3.87 7.28 1.22
N ILE A 101 3.93 6.68 0.05
CA ILE A 101 2.94 6.94 -0.99
C ILE A 101 1.66 6.19 -0.65
N SER A 102 0.55 6.88 -0.69
CA SER A 102 -0.76 6.37 -0.28
C SER A 102 -1.85 6.87 -1.22
N GLN A 103 -3.07 6.42 -1.02
CA GLN A 103 -4.27 6.98 -1.64
C GLN A 103 -5.21 7.38 -0.50
N TYR A 104 -5.46 8.67 -0.33
CA TYR A 104 -6.24 9.19 0.78
C TYR A 104 -7.73 9.37 0.42
N ASP A 105 -8.02 10.11 -0.63
CA ASP A 105 -9.36 10.54 -1.02
C ASP A 105 -9.85 9.93 -2.35
N LEU A 106 -8.94 9.52 -3.20
CA LEU A 106 -9.22 9.03 -4.56
C LEU A 106 -8.49 7.72 -4.82
N SER A 107 -8.94 6.67 -4.15
CA SER A 107 -8.35 5.32 -4.30
C SER A 107 -8.80 4.63 -5.59
N LEU A 108 -7.99 3.67 -6.04
CA LEU A 108 -8.26 2.90 -7.26
C LEU A 108 -9.41 1.91 -7.09
N ILE A 109 -9.55 1.32 -5.90
CA ILE A 109 -10.47 0.22 -5.63
C ILE A 109 -11.40 0.61 -4.49
N HIS A 110 -12.70 0.36 -4.69
CA HIS A 110 -13.74 0.55 -3.68
C HIS A 110 -14.53 -0.73 -3.51
N ILE A 111 -14.77 -1.10 -2.27
CA ILE A 111 -15.56 -2.28 -1.88
C ILE A 111 -17.04 -1.91 -1.79
#